data_8574ff9a406c5305f56e931aad5ae15a
#
_entry.id   8574ff9a406c5305f56e931aad5ae15a
#
_cell.length_a   1.000
_cell.length_b   1.000
_cell.length_c   1.000
_cell.angle_alpha   90.00
_cell.angle_beta   90.00
_cell.angle_gamma   90.00
#
_symmetry.space_group_name_H-M   'P 1'
#
loop_
_entity.id
_entity.type
_entity.pdbx_description
1 polymer ?
#
loop_
_entity_poly.entity_id
_entity_poly.type
_entity_poly.pdbx_seq_one_letter_code
_entity_poly.pdbx_strand_id
1 'polypeptide(L)'
;LSPFCLADVFRLRCFDTVGLALGSVNGTHDGEILERLAALLASPRTLRLLRTLTRGPIRYRLDFVGKGHQRAAVHQLAERVFALCPDLLNDPNAAPWTIEIHSLDRGARAELVPALKPDPRLRYRQGDVPAASHPPLAACLAWLAGQGEHEVVWDPFCGSGLELVERALLGGVDRLIGSDLSEEALEVAGRNFAAANPPGAPVQFIAGDFREVARRPELGPGSASLILTNPPMGMRIQLADLRGLLHDLLKVAAYVLQPDGRIVFPNPVRLAAEAIPPALELEYARTVDMGGFKCRLELYRKRSGR
;
A
#
# COMPACT_ATOMS: atom_id res chain seq x y z
N LEU A 1 0.68 -3.10 24.34
CA LEU A 1 0.36 -2.13 23.28
C LEU A 1 -0.74 -1.22 23.82
N SER A 2 -0.48 0.08 23.89
CA SER A 2 -1.55 1.03 24.23
C SER A 2 -2.53 1.12 23.04
N PRO A 3 -3.81 1.45 23.25
CA PRO A 3 -4.76 1.70 22.16
C PRO A 3 -4.29 2.76 21.16
N PHE A 4 -3.44 3.67 21.57
CA PHE A 4 -2.83 4.70 20.71
C PHE A 4 -1.89 4.13 19.64
N CYS A 5 -1.13 3.07 19.96
CA CYS A 5 -0.22 2.45 18.98
C CYS A 5 -0.95 1.79 17.79
N LEU A 6 -2.16 1.26 18.01
CA LEU A 6 -2.95 0.67 16.92
C LEU A 6 -3.49 1.74 15.97
N ALA A 7 -4.01 2.85 16.52
CA ALA A 7 -4.48 3.96 15.70
C ALA A 7 -3.36 4.54 14.82
N ASP A 8 -2.15 4.67 15.38
CA ASP A 8 -0.98 5.18 14.64
C ASP A 8 -0.55 4.22 13.53
N VAL A 9 -0.58 2.90 13.76
CA VAL A 9 -0.31 1.92 12.70
C VAL A 9 -1.31 2.08 11.55
N PHE A 10 -2.61 2.25 11.84
CA PHE A 10 -3.62 2.40 10.78
C PHE A 10 -3.52 3.74 10.02
N ARG A 11 -2.86 4.76 10.57
CA ARG A 11 -2.56 6.01 9.86
C ARG A 11 -1.50 5.84 8.76
N LEU A 12 -0.60 4.88 8.90
CA LEU A 12 0.48 4.66 7.92
C LEU A 12 -0.02 4.27 6.52
N ARG A 13 -1.15 3.56 6.42
CA ARG A 13 -1.78 3.13 5.16
C ARG A 13 -0.89 2.29 4.22
N CYS A 14 0.40 2.13 4.53
CA CYS A 14 1.42 1.44 3.73
C CYS A 14 1.39 -0.10 3.88
N PHE A 15 0.32 -0.67 4.38
CA PHE A 15 0.18 -2.11 4.56
C PHE A 15 -1.22 -2.55 4.10
N ASP A 16 -1.31 -3.76 3.62
CA ASP A 16 -2.58 -4.38 3.27
C ASP A 16 -3.29 -4.88 4.54
N THR A 17 -2.59 -5.63 5.34
CA THR A 17 -3.12 -6.25 6.56
C THR A 17 -2.15 -6.06 7.73
N VAL A 18 -2.69 -5.87 8.93
CA VAL A 18 -1.94 -5.89 10.18
C VAL A 18 -2.56 -6.89 11.13
N GLY A 19 -1.73 -7.79 11.64
CA GLY A 19 -2.11 -8.81 12.61
C GLY A 19 -1.44 -8.60 13.96
N LEU A 20 -2.15 -8.96 15.02
CA LEU A 20 -1.60 -9.03 16.38
C LEU A 20 -1.13 -10.46 16.64
N ALA A 21 0.14 -10.65 16.90
CA ALA A 21 0.70 -11.97 17.21
C ALA A 21 0.11 -12.54 18.50
N LEU A 22 -0.66 -13.62 18.39
CA LEU A 22 -1.17 -14.36 19.54
C LEU A 22 -0.08 -15.24 20.14
N GLY A 23 0.72 -15.89 19.30
CA GLY A 23 1.85 -16.74 19.67
C GLY A 23 2.15 -17.80 18.63
N SER A 24 3.13 -18.65 18.96
CA SER A 24 3.51 -19.79 18.13
C SER A 24 3.46 -21.08 18.97
N VAL A 25 3.16 -22.17 18.31
CA VAL A 25 3.17 -23.52 18.89
C VAL A 25 4.08 -24.43 18.08
N ASN A 26 4.79 -25.31 18.74
CA ASN A 26 5.57 -26.35 18.10
C ASN A 26 4.77 -27.66 18.12
N GLY A 27 5.05 -28.57 17.21
CA GLY A 27 4.44 -29.90 17.18
C GLY A 27 5.05 -30.75 16.09
N THR A 28 4.94 -32.06 16.24
CA THR A 28 5.50 -33.06 15.32
C THR A 28 4.47 -33.59 14.33
N HIS A 29 3.19 -33.43 14.63
CA HIS A 29 2.06 -33.85 13.78
C HIS A 29 0.85 -32.92 13.95
N ASP A 30 -0.03 -32.91 12.97
CA ASP A 30 -1.16 -31.97 12.89
C ASP A 30 -2.08 -32.02 14.12
N GLY A 31 -2.36 -33.19 14.67
CA GLY A 31 -3.21 -33.35 15.85
C GLY A 31 -2.68 -32.65 17.10
N GLU A 32 -1.38 -32.73 17.33
CA GLU A 32 -0.67 -32.06 18.43
C GLU A 32 -0.65 -30.55 18.22
N ILE A 33 -0.39 -30.11 16.97
CA ILE A 33 -0.39 -28.68 16.60
C ILE A 33 -1.77 -28.07 16.84
N LEU A 34 -2.86 -28.75 16.42
CA LEU A 34 -4.23 -28.27 16.63
C LEU A 34 -4.61 -28.21 18.11
N GLU A 35 -4.16 -29.18 18.93
CA GLU A 35 -4.39 -29.16 20.38
C GLU A 35 -3.69 -27.95 21.04
N ARG A 36 -2.42 -27.73 20.71
CA ARG A 36 -1.65 -26.61 21.25
C ARG A 36 -2.17 -25.25 20.74
N LEU A 37 -2.63 -25.17 19.48
CA LEU A 37 -3.31 -23.99 18.96
C LEU A 37 -4.61 -23.72 19.74
N ALA A 38 -5.42 -24.72 20.01
CA ALA A 38 -6.63 -24.56 20.81
C ALA A 38 -6.33 -24.00 22.21
N ALA A 39 -5.32 -24.53 22.87
CA ALA A 39 -4.86 -24.04 24.18
C ALA A 39 -4.33 -22.59 24.09
N LEU A 40 -3.60 -22.23 23.02
CA LEU A 40 -3.12 -20.87 22.78
C LEU A 40 -4.29 -19.90 22.59
N LEU A 41 -5.29 -20.27 21.77
CA LEU A 41 -6.45 -19.44 21.47
C LEU A 41 -7.36 -19.25 22.68
N ALA A 42 -7.53 -20.29 23.51
CA ALA A 42 -8.28 -20.24 24.76
C ALA A 42 -7.47 -19.68 25.94
N SER A 43 -6.21 -19.27 25.73
CA SER A 43 -5.36 -18.77 26.81
C SER A 43 -5.86 -17.47 27.43
N PRO A 44 -5.60 -17.21 28.73
CA PRO A 44 -5.99 -15.97 29.39
C PRO A 44 -5.46 -14.70 28.68
N ARG A 45 -4.28 -14.79 28.05
CA ARG A 45 -3.67 -13.69 27.28
C ARG A 45 -4.50 -13.38 26.02
N THR A 46 -4.83 -14.39 25.22
CA THR A 46 -5.63 -14.25 24.01
C THR A 46 -7.03 -13.75 24.33
N LEU A 47 -7.69 -14.32 25.33
CA LEU A 47 -9.02 -13.90 25.75
C LEU A 47 -9.06 -12.46 26.26
N ARG A 48 -8.05 -12.03 27.01
CA ARG A 48 -7.93 -10.65 27.47
C ARG A 48 -7.78 -9.69 26.28
N LEU A 49 -6.95 -10.03 25.30
CA LEU A 49 -6.78 -9.24 24.09
C LEU A 49 -8.11 -9.11 23.32
N LEU A 50 -8.78 -10.23 23.07
CA LEU A 50 -10.06 -10.26 22.36
C LEU A 50 -11.14 -9.46 23.09
N ARG A 51 -11.26 -9.60 24.42
CA ARG A 51 -12.21 -8.84 25.25
C ARG A 51 -11.93 -7.35 25.24
N THR A 52 -10.66 -6.95 25.21
CA THR A 52 -10.27 -5.53 25.16
C THR A 52 -10.62 -4.89 23.81
N LEU A 53 -10.51 -5.65 22.72
CA LEU A 53 -10.67 -5.15 21.35
C LEU A 53 -12.07 -5.41 20.76
N THR A 54 -12.94 -6.16 21.46
CA THR A 54 -14.27 -6.53 20.94
C THR A 54 -15.39 -5.99 21.83
N ARG A 55 -16.37 -5.38 21.22
CA ARG A 55 -17.64 -5.01 21.88
C ARG A 55 -18.66 -6.12 21.63
N GLY A 56 -19.23 -6.70 22.68
CA GLY A 56 -20.21 -7.78 22.59
C GLY A 56 -19.60 -9.19 22.57
N PRO A 57 -20.31 -10.20 22.05
CA PRO A 57 -19.84 -11.58 22.00
C PRO A 57 -18.57 -11.72 21.18
N ILE A 58 -17.60 -12.50 21.67
CA ILE A 58 -16.35 -12.71 20.97
C ILE A 58 -16.58 -13.74 19.87
N ARG A 59 -16.52 -13.28 18.63
CA ARG A 59 -16.62 -14.13 17.44
C ARG A 59 -15.33 -14.04 16.63
N TYR A 60 -14.91 -15.17 16.07
CA TYR A 60 -13.72 -15.25 15.22
C TYR A 60 -13.98 -16.18 14.03
N ARG A 61 -13.24 -15.98 12.96
CA ARG A 61 -13.11 -16.87 11.82
C ARG A 61 -11.69 -17.44 11.84
N LEU A 62 -11.53 -18.71 11.44
CA LEU A 62 -10.22 -19.35 11.24
C LEU A 62 -9.86 -19.32 9.76
N ASP A 63 -8.60 -19.02 9.47
CA ASP A 63 -8.00 -19.10 8.14
C ASP A 63 -6.60 -19.72 8.22
N PHE A 64 -6.37 -20.82 7.47
CA PHE A 64 -5.07 -21.44 7.33
C PHE A 64 -4.38 -20.88 6.09
N VAL A 65 -3.50 -19.92 6.29
CA VAL A 65 -2.88 -19.13 5.22
C VAL A 65 -2.06 -20.01 4.28
N GLY A 66 -2.32 -19.86 2.97
CA GLY A 66 -1.56 -20.55 1.91
C GLY A 66 -1.90 -22.03 1.70
N LYS A 67 -2.87 -22.60 2.44
CA LYS A 67 -3.23 -24.03 2.34
C LYS A 67 -4.58 -24.32 1.64
N GLY A 68 -5.22 -23.33 1.04
CA GLY A 68 -6.55 -23.50 0.46
C GLY A 68 -7.62 -23.83 1.51
N HIS A 69 -8.74 -24.44 1.09
CA HIS A 69 -9.86 -24.71 1.98
C HIS A 69 -9.59 -25.89 2.93
N GLN A 70 -9.12 -25.61 4.14
CA GLN A 70 -8.83 -26.59 5.20
C GLN A 70 -10.05 -26.84 6.12
N ARG A 71 -11.21 -27.19 5.53
CA ARG A 71 -12.49 -27.33 6.28
C ARG A 71 -12.39 -28.27 7.50
N ALA A 72 -11.72 -29.41 7.35
CA ALA A 72 -11.55 -30.37 8.43
C ALA A 72 -10.71 -29.82 9.59
N ALA A 73 -9.58 -29.17 9.28
CA ALA A 73 -8.71 -28.58 10.29
C ALA A 73 -9.40 -27.39 11.01
N VAL A 74 -10.15 -26.55 10.25
CA VAL A 74 -10.96 -25.46 10.82
C VAL A 74 -11.99 -26.02 11.79
N HIS A 75 -12.74 -27.05 11.39
CA HIS A 75 -13.76 -27.67 12.25
C HIS A 75 -13.16 -28.25 13.52
N GLN A 76 -12.11 -29.06 13.41
CA GLN A 76 -11.43 -29.69 14.55
C GLN A 76 -10.84 -28.65 15.52
N LEU A 77 -10.22 -27.57 15.00
CA LEU A 77 -9.69 -26.51 15.83
C LEU A 77 -10.80 -25.73 16.54
N ALA A 78 -11.88 -25.40 15.82
CA ALA A 78 -13.02 -24.68 16.39
C ALA A 78 -13.72 -25.48 17.51
N GLU A 79 -13.92 -26.79 17.33
CA GLU A 79 -14.49 -27.68 18.37
C GLU A 79 -13.62 -27.74 19.62
N ARG A 80 -12.30 -27.88 19.45
CA ARG A 80 -11.36 -27.89 20.59
C ARG A 80 -11.32 -26.56 21.33
N VAL A 81 -11.35 -25.44 20.61
CA VAL A 81 -11.42 -24.11 21.23
C VAL A 81 -12.71 -23.93 21.98
N PHE A 82 -13.85 -24.33 21.41
CA PHE A 82 -15.15 -24.25 22.06
C PHE A 82 -15.22 -25.12 23.34
N ALA A 83 -14.65 -26.33 23.32
CA ALA A 83 -14.56 -27.19 24.48
C ALA A 83 -13.75 -26.55 25.64
N LEU A 84 -12.71 -25.77 25.34
CA LEU A 84 -11.89 -25.06 26.32
C LEU A 84 -12.49 -23.72 26.76
N CYS A 85 -13.20 -23.03 25.86
CA CYS A 85 -13.76 -21.70 26.08
C CYS A 85 -15.05 -21.52 25.28
N PRO A 86 -16.23 -21.87 25.83
CA PRO A 86 -17.52 -21.74 25.13
C PRO A 86 -17.91 -20.30 24.75
N ASP A 87 -17.33 -19.29 25.39
CA ASP A 87 -17.57 -17.88 25.11
C ASP A 87 -16.88 -17.41 23.81
N LEU A 88 -15.96 -18.21 23.26
CA LEU A 88 -15.19 -17.90 22.05
C LEU A 88 -15.79 -18.65 20.86
N LEU A 89 -16.61 -17.95 20.06
CA LEU A 89 -17.43 -18.56 19.01
C LEU A 89 -16.78 -18.45 17.63
N ASN A 90 -16.62 -19.59 16.97
CA ASN A 90 -16.25 -19.59 15.56
C ASN A 90 -17.49 -19.27 14.71
N ASP A 91 -17.49 -18.08 14.09
CA ASP A 91 -18.58 -17.58 13.21
C ASP A 91 -17.99 -17.00 11.92
N PRO A 92 -17.85 -17.82 10.87
CA PRO A 92 -17.24 -17.38 9.60
C PRO A 92 -17.93 -16.19 8.93
N ASN A 93 -19.20 -15.93 9.23
CA ASN A 93 -20.01 -14.94 8.55
C ASN A 93 -20.05 -13.59 9.27
N ALA A 94 -20.08 -13.59 10.60
CA ALA A 94 -20.28 -12.39 11.41
C ALA A 94 -19.11 -12.08 12.35
N ALA A 95 -17.96 -12.75 12.19
CA ALA A 95 -16.79 -12.51 13.03
C ALA A 95 -16.09 -11.17 12.68
N PRO A 96 -15.85 -10.30 13.66
CA PRO A 96 -15.04 -9.09 13.46
C PRO A 96 -13.53 -9.40 13.37
N TRP A 97 -13.14 -10.64 13.65
CA TRP A 97 -11.75 -11.09 13.70
C TRP A 97 -11.53 -12.33 12.85
N THR A 98 -10.45 -12.33 12.09
CA THR A 98 -9.88 -13.54 11.49
C THR A 98 -8.66 -13.95 12.33
N ILE A 99 -8.60 -15.20 12.76
CA ILE A 99 -7.40 -15.80 13.32
C ILE A 99 -6.71 -16.53 12.19
N GLU A 100 -5.62 -15.95 11.71
CA GLU A 100 -4.78 -16.52 10.67
C GLU A 100 -3.78 -17.50 11.28
N ILE A 101 -3.73 -18.70 10.71
CA ILE A 101 -2.81 -19.77 11.12
C ILE A 101 -1.76 -19.92 10.01
N HIS A 102 -0.54 -19.54 10.33
CA HIS A 102 0.62 -19.67 9.46
C HIS A 102 1.41 -20.91 9.81
N SER A 103 1.64 -21.80 8.85
CA SER A 103 2.48 -22.98 9.05
C SER A 103 3.94 -22.58 9.20
N LEU A 104 4.61 -23.21 10.13
CA LEU A 104 6.06 -23.16 10.34
C LEU A 104 6.66 -24.54 10.06
N ASP A 105 7.99 -24.64 9.93
CA ASP A 105 8.70 -25.91 9.70
C ASP A 105 8.36 -26.96 10.78
N ARG A 106 8.18 -26.54 12.04
CA ARG A 106 7.83 -27.40 13.17
C ARG A 106 6.74 -26.77 14.02
N GLY A 107 5.53 -26.59 13.43
CA GLY A 107 4.41 -26.04 14.19
C GLY A 107 3.60 -25.00 13.42
N ALA A 108 3.03 -24.05 14.15
CA ALA A 108 2.23 -22.99 13.58
C ALA A 108 2.30 -21.70 14.41
N ARG A 109 2.06 -20.56 13.76
CA ARG A 109 1.89 -19.25 14.37
C ARG A 109 0.45 -18.79 14.17
N ALA A 110 -0.14 -18.21 15.21
CA ALA A 110 -1.48 -17.62 15.16
C ALA A 110 -1.40 -16.10 15.27
N GLU A 111 -2.14 -15.42 14.40
CA GLU A 111 -2.27 -13.97 14.37
C GLU A 111 -3.75 -13.56 14.38
N LEU A 112 -4.07 -12.51 15.12
CA LEU A 112 -5.40 -11.92 15.16
C LEU A 112 -5.45 -10.74 14.18
N VAL A 113 -6.26 -10.87 13.15
CA VAL A 113 -6.40 -9.89 12.06
C VAL A 113 -7.83 -9.34 12.07
N PRO A 114 -8.04 -8.01 12.01
CA PRO A 114 -9.37 -7.45 11.92
C PRO A 114 -10.02 -7.80 10.57
N ALA A 115 -11.27 -8.27 10.60
CA ALA A 115 -12.05 -8.59 9.42
C ALA A 115 -12.65 -7.31 8.79
N LEU A 116 -11.78 -6.39 8.33
CA LEU A 116 -12.15 -5.13 7.69
C LEU A 116 -12.41 -5.36 6.19
N LYS A 117 -13.64 -5.69 5.82
CA LYS A 117 -14.02 -5.79 4.41
C LYS A 117 -15.39 -5.12 4.20
N PRO A 118 -15.48 -4.09 3.32
CA PRO A 118 -14.35 -3.39 2.66
C PRO A 118 -13.50 -2.59 3.65
N ASP A 119 -12.21 -2.47 3.36
CA ASP A 119 -11.30 -1.70 4.19
C ASP A 119 -11.71 -0.23 4.23
N PRO A 120 -12.04 0.34 5.41
CA PRO A 120 -12.51 1.71 5.51
C PRO A 120 -11.48 2.75 5.07
N ARG A 121 -10.19 2.42 5.10
CA ARG A 121 -9.10 3.30 4.63
C ARG A 121 -9.17 3.51 3.11
N LEU A 122 -9.75 2.56 2.37
CA LEU A 122 -9.75 2.52 0.91
C LEU A 122 -11.12 2.82 0.31
N ARG A 123 -12.09 3.32 1.09
CA ARG A 123 -13.45 3.65 0.62
C ARG A 123 -13.48 4.70 -0.48
N TYR A 124 -12.43 5.49 -0.61
CA TYR A 124 -12.30 6.48 -1.68
C TYR A 124 -12.11 5.83 -3.06
N ARG A 125 -11.68 4.58 -3.14
CA ARG A 125 -11.50 3.84 -4.40
C ARG A 125 -12.86 3.44 -4.97
N GLN A 126 -13.52 4.39 -5.63
CA GLN A 126 -14.83 4.21 -6.26
C GLN A 126 -14.73 3.55 -7.64
N GLY A 127 -13.56 3.56 -8.26
CA GLY A 127 -13.27 2.91 -9.52
C GLY A 127 -11.81 2.51 -9.63
N ASP A 128 -11.54 1.67 -10.63
CA ASP A 128 -10.22 1.15 -10.92
C ASP A 128 -9.96 1.12 -12.42
N VAL A 129 -8.68 1.10 -12.80
CA VAL A 129 -8.24 0.97 -14.18
C VAL A 129 -7.26 -0.21 -14.29
N PRO A 130 -7.12 -0.82 -15.47
CA PRO A 130 -6.15 -1.90 -15.66
C PRO A 130 -4.73 -1.45 -15.28
N ALA A 131 -4.06 -2.23 -14.43
CA ALA A 131 -2.72 -1.95 -13.90
C ALA A 131 -2.62 -0.72 -12.97
N ALA A 132 -3.73 -0.30 -12.35
CA ALA A 132 -3.70 0.71 -11.30
C ALA A 132 -2.82 0.25 -10.14
N SER A 133 -2.28 1.23 -9.43
CA SER A 133 -1.49 1.01 -8.22
C SER A 133 -2.29 0.26 -7.15
N HIS A 134 -1.62 -0.60 -6.41
CA HIS A 134 -2.18 -1.11 -5.17
C HIS A 134 -2.14 0.01 -4.12
N PRO A 135 -3.24 0.31 -3.40
CA PRO A 135 -3.28 1.47 -2.49
C PRO A 135 -2.16 1.52 -1.44
N PRO A 136 -1.75 0.42 -0.78
CA PRO A 136 -0.59 0.41 0.09
C PRO A 136 0.72 0.82 -0.59
N LEU A 137 0.90 0.54 -1.89
CA LEU A 137 2.06 1.00 -2.64
C LEU A 137 2.01 2.51 -2.84
N ALA A 138 0.87 3.05 -3.28
CA ALA A 138 0.68 4.49 -3.44
C ALA A 138 0.95 5.24 -2.13
N ALA A 139 0.45 4.71 -1.00
CA ALA A 139 0.75 5.22 0.33
C ALA A 139 2.25 5.13 0.68
N CYS A 140 2.91 4.01 0.37
CA CYS A 140 4.36 3.88 0.58
C CYS A 140 5.16 4.91 -0.22
N LEU A 141 4.80 5.15 -1.48
CA LEU A 141 5.45 6.15 -2.32
C LEU A 141 5.24 7.56 -1.76
N ALA A 142 4.03 7.89 -1.31
CA ALA A 142 3.71 9.17 -0.69
C ALA A 142 4.50 9.39 0.61
N TRP A 143 4.63 8.37 1.46
CA TRP A 143 5.46 8.43 2.68
C TRP A 143 6.95 8.53 2.37
N LEU A 144 7.44 7.78 1.38
CA LEU A 144 8.84 7.85 0.93
C LEU A 144 9.19 9.24 0.38
N ALA A 145 8.24 9.88 -0.32
CA ALA A 145 8.40 11.24 -0.78
C ALA A 145 8.57 12.24 0.37
N GLY A 146 8.07 11.91 1.56
CA GLY A 146 8.04 12.80 2.72
C GLY A 146 6.99 13.91 2.57
N GLN A 147 6.88 14.73 3.60
CA GLN A 147 5.98 15.88 3.65
C GLN A 147 6.79 17.17 3.51
N GLY A 148 6.37 18.02 2.57
CA GLY A 148 6.77 19.42 2.50
C GLY A 148 5.57 20.33 2.76
N GLU A 149 5.81 21.61 2.92
CA GLU A 149 4.78 22.65 2.95
C GLU A 149 4.69 23.31 1.58
N HIS A 150 3.48 23.72 1.17
CA HIS A 150 3.25 24.41 -0.11
C HIS A 150 3.69 23.65 -1.35
N GLU A 151 3.49 22.33 -1.36
CA GLU A 151 3.94 21.49 -2.47
C GLU A 151 3.03 21.59 -3.70
N VAL A 152 3.68 21.65 -4.86
CA VAL A 152 3.07 21.37 -6.16
C VAL A 152 3.47 19.97 -6.58
N VAL A 153 2.50 19.06 -6.63
CA VAL A 153 2.71 17.63 -6.88
C VAL A 153 2.20 17.27 -8.27
N TRP A 154 3.01 16.57 -9.03
CA TRP A 154 2.62 16.05 -10.34
C TRP A 154 2.76 14.53 -10.40
N ASP A 155 1.73 13.88 -10.94
CA ASP A 155 1.76 12.46 -11.33
C ASP A 155 1.60 12.35 -12.86
N PRO A 156 2.70 12.07 -13.60
CA PRO A 156 2.68 11.95 -15.07
C PRO A 156 2.00 10.69 -15.61
N PHE A 157 1.69 9.70 -14.77
CA PHE A 157 1.01 8.45 -15.13
C PHE A 157 -0.07 8.12 -14.10
N CYS A 158 -0.98 9.08 -13.87
CA CYS A 158 -1.81 9.06 -12.67
C CYS A 158 -2.85 7.92 -12.65
N GLY A 159 -3.20 7.31 -13.78
CA GLY A 159 -4.15 6.20 -13.82
C GLY A 159 -5.43 6.51 -13.04
N SER A 160 -5.71 5.73 -12.00
CA SER A 160 -6.85 5.94 -11.10
C SER A 160 -6.61 6.98 -9.98
N GLY A 161 -5.48 7.68 -9.97
CA GLY A 161 -5.19 8.82 -9.10
C GLY A 161 -4.75 8.50 -7.68
N LEU A 162 -4.37 7.25 -7.39
CA LEU A 162 -4.11 6.82 -6.00
C LEU A 162 -2.91 7.49 -5.37
N GLU A 163 -1.82 7.72 -6.12
CA GLU A 163 -0.62 8.42 -5.65
C GLU A 163 -0.96 9.85 -5.23
N LEU A 164 -1.78 10.55 -6.01
CA LEU A 164 -2.22 11.91 -5.70
C LEU A 164 -3.14 11.93 -4.47
N VAL A 165 -4.07 10.98 -4.36
CA VAL A 165 -4.95 10.84 -3.20
C VAL A 165 -4.12 10.61 -1.92
N GLU A 166 -3.24 9.61 -1.94
CA GLU A 166 -2.44 9.26 -0.76
C GLU A 166 -1.48 10.38 -0.37
N ARG A 167 -0.92 11.13 -1.36
CA ARG A 167 -0.09 12.30 -1.06
C ARG A 167 -0.90 13.45 -0.48
N ALA A 168 -2.09 13.72 -1.01
CA ALA A 168 -2.97 14.78 -0.51
C ALA A 168 -3.44 14.52 0.93
N LEU A 169 -3.71 13.25 1.27
CA LEU A 169 -4.10 12.85 2.64
C LEU A 169 -3.01 13.11 3.69
N LEU A 170 -1.74 13.24 3.28
CA LEU A 170 -0.66 13.64 4.18
C LEU A 170 -0.64 15.15 4.49
N GLY A 171 -1.33 15.97 3.69
CA GLY A 171 -1.36 17.43 3.86
C GLY A 171 -0.14 18.16 3.27
N GLY A 172 -0.07 19.49 3.44
CA GLY A 172 1.06 20.32 2.99
C GLY A 172 1.14 20.52 1.47
N VAL A 173 0.04 20.33 0.73
CA VAL A 173 -0.03 20.44 -0.73
C VAL A 173 -0.87 21.65 -1.12
N ASP A 174 -0.33 22.50 -1.99
CA ASP A 174 -1.05 23.65 -2.55
C ASP A 174 -1.75 23.29 -3.87
N ARG A 175 -1.17 22.40 -4.66
CA ARG A 175 -1.73 22.00 -5.96
C ARG A 175 -1.32 20.58 -6.34
N LEU A 176 -2.26 19.84 -6.93
CA LEU A 176 -2.07 18.50 -7.48
C LEU A 176 -2.36 18.52 -8.98
N ILE A 177 -1.52 17.88 -9.74
CA ILE A 177 -1.69 17.71 -11.19
C ILE A 177 -1.56 16.21 -11.49
N GLY A 178 -2.58 15.64 -12.13
CA GLY A 178 -2.53 14.28 -12.66
C GLY A 178 -2.55 14.31 -14.18
N SER A 179 -1.71 13.56 -14.85
CA SER A 179 -1.82 13.37 -16.28
C SER A 179 -1.81 11.90 -16.67
N ASP A 180 -2.52 11.57 -17.73
CA ASP A 180 -2.58 10.23 -18.30
C ASP A 180 -2.93 10.33 -19.80
N LEU A 181 -2.58 9.31 -20.57
CA LEU A 181 -3.00 9.19 -21.98
C LEU A 181 -4.48 8.84 -22.10
N SER A 182 -5.06 8.19 -21.09
CA SER A 182 -6.46 7.75 -21.09
C SER A 182 -7.35 8.76 -20.36
N GLU A 183 -8.24 9.40 -21.09
CA GLU A 183 -9.30 10.25 -20.52
C GLU A 183 -10.20 9.48 -19.56
N GLU A 184 -10.50 8.21 -19.87
CA GLU A 184 -11.28 7.32 -19.01
C GLU A 184 -10.58 7.09 -17.64
N ALA A 185 -9.25 6.93 -17.64
CA ALA A 185 -8.48 6.84 -16.41
C ALA A 185 -8.57 8.11 -15.58
N LEU A 186 -8.52 9.28 -16.21
CA LEU A 186 -8.66 10.58 -15.56
C LEU A 186 -10.05 10.78 -14.94
N GLU A 187 -11.12 10.29 -15.58
CA GLU A 187 -12.46 10.29 -15.00
C GLU A 187 -12.54 9.44 -13.74
N VAL A 188 -11.91 8.25 -13.75
CA VAL A 188 -11.79 7.39 -12.57
C VAL A 188 -11.01 8.11 -11.47
N ALA A 189 -9.88 8.73 -11.80
CA ALA A 189 -9.06 9.50 -10.86
C ALA A 189 -9.88 10.62 -10.20
N GLY A 190 -10.67 11.36 -11.00
CA GLY A 190 -11.56 12.41 -10.51
C GLY A 190 -12.58 11.90 -9.49
N ARG A 191 -13.23 10.76 -9.77
CA ARG A 191 -14.18 10.14 -8.84
C ARG A 191 -13.52 9.67 -7.54
N ASN A 192 -12.36 9.04 -7.64
CA ASN A 192 -11.60 8.58 -6.48
C ASN A 192 -11.14 9.74 -5.62
N PHE A 193 -10.63 10.80 -6.25
CA PHE A 193 -10.16 12.00 -5.54
C PHE A 193 -11.32 12.74 -4.84
N ALA A 194 -12.45 12.89 -5.51
CA ALA A 194 -13.66 13.48 -4.92
C ALA A 194 -14.18 12.67 -3.73
N ALA A 195 -14.16 11.33 -3.82
CA ALA A 195 -14.57 10.44 -2.74
C ALA A 195 -13.59 10.44 -1.55
N ALA A 196 -12.30 10.63 -1.81
CA ALA A 196 -11.28 10.78 -0.77
C ALA A 196 -11.43 12.08 0.01
N ASN A 197 -11.89 13.14 -0.68
CA ASN A 197 -12.08 14.48 -0.13
C ASN A 197 -10.90 14.94 0.76
N PRO A 198 -9.67 14.89 0.25
CA PRO A 198 -8.51 15.26 1.05
C PRO A 198 -8.54 16.76 1.37
N PRO A 199 -8.01 17.18 2.52
CA PRO A 199 -8.06 18.59 2.92
C PRO A 199 -7.25 19.48 1.96
N GLY A 200 -7.89 20.49 1.41
CA GLY A 200 -7.32 21.78 1.04
C GLY A 200 -6.65 21.91 -0.34
N ALA A 201 -6.33 20.86 -1.10
CA ALA A 201 -5.58 21.02 -2.34
C ALA A 201 -6.46 20.88 -3.60
N PRO A 202 -6.49 21.88 -4.52
CA PRO A 202 -7.11 21.71 -5.83
C PRO A 202 -6.34 20.67 -6.65
N VAL A 203 -7.08 19.83 -7.37
CA VAL A 203 -6.53 18.86 -8.31
C VAL A 203 -6.95 19.22 -9.73
N GLN A 204 -6.01 19.08 -10.67
CA GLN A 204 -6.26 19.22 -12.09
C GLN A 204 -5.85 17.95 -12.82
N PHE A 205 -6.72 17.44 -13.70
CA PHE A 205 -6.43 16.28 -14.53
C PHE A 205 -6.26 16.73 -15.99
N ILE A 206 -5.20 16.24 -16.66
CA ILE A 206 -4.78 16.67 -18.00
C ILE A 206 -4.55 15.43 -18.87
N ALA A 207 -5.36 15.25 -19.90
CA ALA A 207 -5.12 14.21 -20.90
C ALA A 207 -3.94 14.54 -21.81
N GLY A 208 -3.03 13.58 -22.00
CA GLY A 208 -1.89 13.72 -22.90
C GLY A 208 -0.63 12.99 -22.48
N ASP A 209 0.32 12.92 -23.40
CA ASP A 209 1.67 12.39 -23.10
C ASP A 209 2.39 13.31 -22.11
N PHE A 210 3.00 12.74 -21.10
CA PHE A 210 3.67 13.49 -20.03
C PHE A 210 4.80 14.40 -20.57
N ARG A 211 5.43 14.06 -21.71
CA ARG A 211 6.48 14.88 -22.34
C ARG A 211 5.91 16.18 -22.91
N GLU A 212 4.66 16.14 -23.38
CA GLU A 212 3.94 17.29 -23.90
C GLU A 212 3.29 18.09 -22.75
N VAL A 213 2.68 17.39 -21.79
CA VAL A 213 2.05 18.01 -20.61
C VAL A 213 3.07 18.81 -19.81
N ALA A 214 4.31 18.33 -19.67
CA ALA A 214 5.39 19.05 -19.01
C ALA A 214 5.72 20.44 -19.62
N ARG A 215 5.28 20.72 -20.84
CA ARG A 215 5.51 21.99 -21.56
C ARG A 215 4.29 22.89 -21.57
N ARG A 216 3.16 22.45 -20.98
CA ARG A 216 1.94 23.25 -20.91
C ARG A 216 2.07 24.35 -19.84
N PRO A 217 1.23 25.39 -19.87
CA PRO A 217 1.25 26.49 -18.90
C PRO A 217 1.05 26.04 -17.44
N GLU A 218 0.36 24.93 -17.23
CA GLU A 218 0.10 24.36 -15.89
C GLU A 218 1.36 23.79 -15.23
N LEU A 219 2.32 23.38 -16.05
CA LEU A 219 3.65 22.92 -15.69
C LEU A 219 4.68 23.79 -16.42
N GLY A 220 5.93 23.47 -16.27
CA GLY A 220 7.02 24.20 -16.91
C GLY A 220 8.29 24.07 -16.08
N PRO A 221 9.38 24.75 -16.46
CA PRO A 221 10.64 24.62 -15.76
C PRO A 221 10.53 25.09 -14.31
N GLY A 222 10.89 24.22 -13.36
CA GLY A 222 10.90 24.54 -11.94
C GLY A 222 9.54 24.74 -11.29
N SER A 223 8.46 24.22 -11.88
CA SER A 223 7.08 24.44 -11.40
C SER A 223 6.60 23.44 -10.36
N ALA A 224 7.21 22.26 -10.27
CA ALA A 224 6.81 21.21 -9.32
C ALA A 224 7.87 20.99 -8.24
N SER A 225 7.42 20.79 -7.00
CA SER A 225 8.27 20.39 -5.87
C SER A 225 8.40 18.86 -5.74
N LEU A 226 7.39 18.13 -6.23
CA LEU A 226 7.35 16.68 -6.17
C LEU A 226 6.75 16.09 -7.44
N ILE A 227 7.43 15.10 -8.01
CA ILE A 227 6.85 14.14 -8.94
C ILE A 227 6.69 12.82 -8.18
N LEU A 228 5.45 12.33 -8.09
CA LEU A 228 5.10 11.10 -7.40
C LEU A 228 4.30 10.22 -8.34
N THR A 229 4.85 9.09 -8.76
CA THR A 229 4.23 8.33 -9.84
C THR A 229 4.55 6.85 -9.80
N ASN A 230 3.67 6.05 -10.39
CA ASN A 230 3.88 4.63 -10.67
C ASN A 230 3.82 4.41 -12.20
N PRO A 231 4.95 4.57 -12.91
CA PRO A 231 4.96 4.44 -14.36
C PRO A 231 4.52 3.05 -14.81
N PRO A 232 3.98 2.91 -16.04
CA PRO A 232 3.52 1.62 -16.52
C PRO A 232 4.65 0.61 -16.53
N MET A 233 4.42 -0.54 -15.88
CA MET A 233 5.37 -1.64 -15.72
C MET A 233 4.74 -2.96 -16.14
N GLY A 234 5.55 -3.96 -16.51
CA GLY A 234 5.12 -5.32 -16.72
C GLY A 234 4.91 -5.73 -18.18
N MET A 235 4.10 -6.77 -18.41
CA MET A 235 3.98 -7.48 -19.69
C MET A 235 3.42 -6.66 -20.87
N ARG A 236 2.97 -5.44 -20.64
CA ARG A 236 2.41 -4.56 -21.69
C ARG A 236 3.45 -3.67 -22.39
N ILE A 237 4.65 -3.56 -21.83
CA ILE A 237 5.73 -2.74 -22.38
C ILE A 237 6.98 -3.60 -22.52
N GLN A 238 7.62 -3.57 -23.70
CA GLN A 238 8.90 -4.25 -23.90
C GLN A 238 9.99 -3.60 -23.04
N LEU A 239 10.96 -4.39 -22.58
CA LEU A 239 12.00 -3.91 -21.64
C LEU A 239 12.84 -2.75 -22.20
N ALA A 240 13.06 -2.72 -23.51
CA ALA A 240 13.76 -1.61 -24.17
C ALA A 240 12.96 -0.32 -24.14
N ASP A 241 11.65 -0.41 -24.41
CA ASP A 241 10.73 0.74 -24.40
C ASP A 241 10.57 1.29 -22.99
N LEU A 242 10.59 0.41 -21.96
CA LEU A 242 10.53 0.82 -20.57
C LEU A 242 11.76 1.62 -20.13
N ARG A 243 12.97 1.22 -20.57
CA ARG A 243 14.18 2.00 -20.28
C ARG A 243 14.14 3.38 -20.91
N GLY A 244 13.67 3.46 -22.16
CA GLY A 244 13.46 4.74 -22.86
C GLY A 244 12.44 5.61 -22.14
N LEU A 245 11.31 5.04 -21.73
CA LEU A 245 10.27 5.74 -20.98
C LEU A 245 10.81 6.33 -19.68
N LEU A 246 11.52 5.53 -18.87
CA LEU A 246 12.08 5.98 -17.60
C LEU A 246 13.20 7.01 -17.78
N HIS A 247 14.01 6.91 -18.85
CA HIS A 247 14.99 7.91 -19.20
C HIS A 247 14.32 9.26 -19.53
N ASP A 248 13.26 9.23 -20.34
CA ASP A 248 12.49 10.44 -20.66
C ASP A 248 11.79 11.01 -19.43
N LEU A 249 11.25 10.14 -18.54
CA LEU A 249 10.68 10.57 -17.28
C LEU A 249 11.69 11.35 -16.42
N LEU A 250 12.92 10.83 -16.30
CA LEU A 250 13.97 11.52 -15.53
C LEU A 250 14.41 12.84 -16.20
N LYS A 251 14.46 12.91 -17.55
CA LYS A 251 14.71 14.17 -18.27
C LYS A 251 13.63 15.21 -18.01
N VAL A 252 12.36 14.78 -18.08
CA VAL A 252 11.22 15.64 -17.79
C VAL A 252 11.24 16.07 -16.33
N ALA A 253 11.57 15.17 -15.41
CA ALA A 253 11.71 15.49 -13.99
C ALA A 253 12.80 16.56 -13.76
N ALA A 254 13.96 16.42 -14.41
CA ALA A 254 15.02 17.42 -14.32
C ALA A 254 14.59 18.80 -14.84
N TYR A 255 13.69 18.85 -15.80
CA TYR A 255 13.14 20.10 -16.34
C TYR A 255 12.07 20.71 -15.42
N VAL A 256 11.06 19.90 -15.01
CA VAL A 256 9.88 20.39 -14.30
C VAL A 256 10.14 20.65 -12.81
N LEU A 257 11.01 19.89 -12.18
CA LEU A 257 11.29 20.06 -10.74
C LEU A 257 11.98 21.39 -10.45
N GLN A 258 11.56 22.04 -9.38
CA GLN A 258 12.29 23.16 -8.79
C GLN A 258 13.60 22.70 -8.13
N PRO A 259 14.54 23.59 -7.78
CA PRO A 259 15.69 23.25 -6.93
C PRO A 259 15.20 22.54 -5.65
N ASP A 260 15.92 21.49 -5.22
CA ASP A 260 15.56 20.63 -4.10
C ASP A 260 14.25 19.82 -4.27
N GLY A 261 13.56 20.00 -5.40
CA GLY A 261 12.42 19.16 -5.77
C GLY A 261 12.83 17.71 -5.98
N ARG A 262 11.88 16.79 -5.84
CA ARG A 262 12.16 15.35 -5.87
C ARG A 262 11.19 14.56 -6.74
N ILE A 263 11.68 13.44 -7.27
CA ILE A 263 10.85 12.44 -7.94
C ILE A 263 10.94 11.11 -7.20
N VAL A 264 9.78 10.47 -6.97
CA VAL A 264 9.65 9.15 -6.36
C VAL A 264 8.86 8.23 -7.28
N PHE A 265 9.44 7.08 -7.58
CA PHE A 265 8.78 6.09 -8.41
C PHE A 265 9.35 4.68 -8.21
N PRO A 266 8.60 3.62 -8.50
CA PRO A 266 9.11 2.26 -8.57
C PRO A 266 9.81 2.04 -9.93
N ASN A 267 11.02 1.49 -9.88
CA ASN A 267 11.85 1.20 -11.04
C ASN A 267 12.11 -0.32 -11.16
N PRO A 268 11.50 -1.02 -12.12
CA PRO A 268 11.71 -2.46 -12.32
C PRO A 268 13.00 -2.79 -13.09
N VAL A 269 13.64 -1.78 -13.70
CA VAL A 269 14.87 -1.94 -14.46
C VAL A 269 16.00 -1.11 -13.85
N ARG A 270 17.22 -1.61 -13.91
CA ARG A 270 18.38 -0.84 -13.49
C ARG A 270 18.81 0.07 -14.65
N LEU A 271 18.69 1.38 -14.45
CA LEU A 271 19.22 2.38 -15.39
C LEU A 271 20.74 2.48 -15.22
N ALA A 272 21.45 2.69 -16.31
CA ALA A 272 22.86 3.04 -16.28
C ALA A 272 23.04 4.47 -15.72
N ALA A 273 24.16 4.73 -15.07
CA ALA A 273 24.41 6.04 -14.45
C ALA A 273 24.36 7.20 -15.48
N GLU A 274 24.80 6.93 -16.71
CA GLU A 274 24.81 7.88 -17.83
C GLU A 274 23.39 8.24 -18.32
N ALA A 275 22.41 7.39 -18.01
CA ALA A 275 21.01 7.66 -18.35
C ALA A 275 20.31 8.58 -17.35
N ILE A 276 20.96 8.91 -16.23
CA ILE A 276 20.41 9.78 -15.20
C ILE A 276 20.89 11.21 -15.48
N PRO A 277 19.98 12.19 -15.66
CA PRO A 277 20.38 13.58 -15.84
C PRO A 277 21.30 14.09 -14.72
N PRO A 278 22.39 14.83 -15.02
CA PRO A 278 23.33 15.31 -13.99
C PRO A 278 22.70 16.22 -12.93
N ALA A 279 21.54 16.83 -13.27
CA ALA A 279 20.76 17.65 -12.34
C ALA A 279 20.04 16.84 -11.27
N LEU A 280 19.93 15.51 -11.40
CA LEU A 280 19.30 14.63 -10.44
C LEU A 280 20.31 13.79 -9.70
N GLU A 281 20.11 13.63 -8.40
CA GLU A 281 20.91 12.80 -7.51
C GLU A 281 20.07 11.73 -6.85
N LEU A 282 20.51 10.48 -6.92
CA LEU A 282 19.82 9.36 -6.24
C LEU A 282 20.04 9.47 -4.73
N GLU A 283 18.99 9.79 -3.99
CA GLU A 283 19.02 9.94 -2.54
C GLU A 283 18.64 8.64 -1.82
N TYR A 284 17.71 7.88 -2.39
CA TYR A 284 17.25 6.63 -1.78
C TYR A 284 16.93 5.58 -2.86
N ALA A 285 17.28 4.33 -2.56
CA ALA A 285 16.87 3.19 -3.34
C ALA A 285 16.75 1.91 -2.49
N ARG A 286 15.62 1.22 -2.58
CA ARG A 286 15.40 -0.04 -1.89
C ARG A 286 14.66 -1.03 -2.78
N THR A 287 15.17 -2.25 -2.87
CA THR A 287 14.48 -3.32 -3.58
C THR A 287 13.34 -3.87 -2.73
N VAL A 288 12.17 -3.98 -3.34
CA VAL A 288 10.94 -4.54 -2.77
C VAL A 288 10.40 -5.62 -3.70
N ASP A 289 9.63 -6.55 -3.14
CA ASP A 289 8.84 -7.51 -3.91
C ASP A 289 7.45 -6.92 -4.15
N MET A 290 7.06 -6.83 -5.42
CA MET A 290 5.79 -6.25 -5.86
C MET A 290 4.72 -7.31 -6.15
N GLY A 291 4.84 -8.49 -5.53
CA GLY A 291 3.92 -9.61 -5.75
C GLY A 291 4.31 -10.46 -6.96
N GLY A 292 5.55 -10.94 -6.97
CA GLY A 292 6.09 -11.86 -7.98
C GLY A 292 7.19 -11.29 -8.86
N PHE A 293 7.49 -10.00 -8.76
CA PHE A 293 8.67 -9.40 -9.38
C PHE A 293 9.35 -8.38 -8.46
N LYS A 294 10.67 -8.28 -8.59
CA LYS A 294 11.48 -7.33 -7.81
C LYS A 294 11.48 -5.96 -8.49
N CYS A 295 11.25 -4.92 -7.70
CA CYS A 295 11.30 -3.54 -8.13
C CYS A 295 12.12 -2.72 -7.14
N ARG A 296 12.73 -1.62 -7.58
CA ARG A 296 13.41 -0.66 -6.71
C ARG A 296 12.51 0.55 -6.51
N LEU A 297 12.19 0.89 -5.28
CA LEU A 297 11.64 2.20 -4.96
C LEU A 297 12.79 3.19 -4.96
N GLU A 298 12.73 4.20 -5.82
CA GLU A 298 13.80 5.19 -6.02
C GLU A 298 13.29 6.59 -5.73
N LEU A 299 14.13 7.38 -5.05
CA LEU A 299 13.94 8.81 -4.85
C LEU A 299 15.16 9.52 -5.40
N TYR A 300 14.95 10.42 -6.34
CA TYR A 300 15.96 11.35 -6.83
C TYR A 300 15.60 12.77 -6.40
N ARG A 301 16.61 13.55 -6.02
CA ARG A 301 16.48 14.97 -5.72
C ARG A 301 17.15 15.81 -6.80
N LYS A 302 16.51 16.91 -7.17
CA LYS A 302 17.12 17.90 -8.07
C LYS A 302 18.10 18.74 -7.28
N ARG A 303 19.34 18.80 -7.77
CA ARG A 303 20.40 19.60 -7.18
C ARG A 303 20.04 21.08 -7.17
N SER A 304 20.30 21.74 -6.05
CA SER A 304 20.26 23.21 -6.01
C SER A 304 21.37 23.71 -6.94
N GLY A 305 21.02 24.53 -7.92
CA GLY A 305 22.03 25.20 -8.75
C GLY A 305 22.94 26.05 -7.85
N ARG A 306 24.22 25.78 -7.90
CA ARG A 306 25.22 26.70 -7.34
C ARG A 306 25.35 27.91 -8.24
#